data_f3432238c660ae60bd1e5a6cdf2c53fa
#
_entry.id   f3432238c660ae60bd1e5a6cdf2c53fa
#
_cell.length_a   1.000
_cell.length_b   1.000
_cell.length_c   1.000
_cell.angle_alpha   90.00
_cell.angle_beta   90.00
_cell.angle_gamma   90.00
#
_symmetry.space_group_name_H-M   'P 1'
#
loop_
_entity.id
_entity.type
_entity.pdbx_description
1 polymer ?
#
loop_
_entity_poly.entity_id
_entity_poly.type
_entity_poly.pdbx_seq_one_letter_code
_entity_poly.pdbx_strand_id
1 'polypeptide(L)'
;QIILMDYRQIINDAINVLKEGGVILYPTDTIWGIGCDATNPEAVAKVYKIKKRSEAKSLVLLACDLDMVAKHVKQIPSIAIDLVEVNDSPMTIIYPEGQYLADNVTAEDGSVGIRIPFVDEEELEQGPVAGRMSSAMFCRELIRRFRRPLVSTSANISGEPSPESFDDIAPEVRDAVDYVVPKAI
;
A
#
# COMPACT_ATOMS: atom_id res chain seq x y z
N GLN A 1 11.82 16.05 25.70
CA GLN A 1 12.02 14.61 25.63
C GLN A 1 11.48 14.13 24.28
N ILE A 2 12.37 13.71 23.39
CA ILE A 2 11.92 13.12 22.11
C ILE A 2 11.52 11.70 22.41
N ILE A 3 10.22 11.41 22.35
CA ILE A 3 9.72 10.05 22.42
C ILE A 3 10.02 9.43 21.07
N LEU A 4 10.95 8.47 21.04
CA LEU A 4 11.19 7.65 19.87
C LEU A 4 9.95 6.80 19.66
N MET A 5 9.21 7.04 18.58
CA MET A 5 8.05 6.25 18.24
C MET A 5 8.51 4.84 17.84
N ASP A 6 7.96 3.84 18.52
CA ASP A 6 8.24 2.45 18.19
C ASP A 6 7.48 2.06 16.92
N TYR A 7 8.19 1.96 15.80
CA TYR A 7 7.60 1.58 14.51
C TYR A 7 6.91 0.19 14.57
N ARG A 8 7.35 -0.70 15.46
CA ARG A 8 6.74 -2.02 15.64
C ARG A 8 5.32 -1.90 16.21
N GLN A 9 5.14 -1.00 17.15
CA GLN A 9 3.82 -0.73 17.73
C GLN A 9 2.91 -0.11 16.67
N ILE A 10 3.42 0.82 15.87
CA ILE A 10 2.66 1.45 14.80
C ILE A 10 2.23 0.41 13.76
N ILE A 11 3.13 -0.49 13.37
CA ILE A 11 2.81 -1.59 12.45
C ILE A 11 1.74 -2.51 13.06
N ASN A 12 1.85 -2.87 14.32
CA ASN A 12 0.86 -3.71 15.00
C ASN A 12 -0.51 -3.03 15.06
N ASP A 13 -0.55 -1.74 15.36
CA ASP A 13 -1.80 -0.98 15.40
C ASP A 13 -2.45 -0.93 14.01
N ALA A 14 -1.65 -0.67 12.97
CA ALA A 14 -2.13 -0.69 11.59
C ALA A 14 -2.67 -2.06 11.18
N ILE A 15 -1.96 -3.14 11.52
CA ILE A 15 -2.38 -4.51 11.23
C ILE A 15 -3.72 -4.83 11.89
N ASN A 16 -3.90 -4.43 13.13
CA ASN A 16 -5.16 -4.66 13.85
C ASN A 16 -6.34 -3.98 13.15
N VAL A 17 -6.16 -2.75 12.69
CA VAL A 17 -7.17 -2.03 11.93
C VAL A 17 -7.45 -2.72 10.60
N LEU A 18 -6.41 -3.12 9.88
CA LEU A 18 -6.55 -3.81 8.58
C LEU A 18 -7.30 -5.14 8.73
N LYS A 19 -6.99 -5.92 9.77
CA LYS A 19 -7.68 -7.20 10.04
C LYS A 19 -9.16 -7.03 10.31
N GLU A 20 -9.56 -5.91 10.89
CA GLU A 20 -10.96 -5.60 11.16
C GLU A 20 -11.70 -5.02 9.93
N GLY A 21 -11.03 -4.95 8.78
CA GLY A 21 -11.60 -4.38 7.57
C GLY A 21 -11.55 -2.86 7.52
N GLY A 22 -10.70 -2.25 8.33
CA GLY A 22 -10.53 -0.80 8.36
C GLY A 22 -9.65 -0.26 7.25
N VAL A 23 -9.68 1.04 7.08
CA VAL A 23 -8.88 1.81 6.12
C VAL A 23 -7.84 2.61 6.89
N ILE A 24 -6.60 2.58 6.41
CA ILE A 24 -5.49 3.33 7.00
C ILE A 24 -5.00 4.43 6.07
N LEU A 25 -4.50 5.51 6.66
CA LEU A 25 -3.74 6.56 5.99
C LEU A 25 -2.27 6.35 6.34
N TYR A 26 -1.42 6.14 5.34
CA TYR A 26 -0.04 5.72 5.57
C TYR A 26 0.92 6.28 4.53
N PRO A 27 2.20 6.49 4.92
CA PRO A 27 3.22 6.91 3.97
C PRO A 27 3.66 5.73 3.10
N THR A 28 3.92 6.00 1.82
CA THR A 28 4.43 5.01 0.88
C THR A 28 5.78 5.45 0.31
N ASP A 29 6.34 4.65 -0.57
CA ASP A 29 7.57 4.98 -1.30
C ASP A 29 7.40 6.14 -2.29
N THR A 30 6.17 6.56 -2.55
CA THR A 30 5.85 7.69 -3.43
C THR A 30 5.20 8.85 -2.67
N ILE A 31 3.93 8.71 -2.33
CA ILE A 31 3.16 9.74 -1.62
C ILE A 31 2.33 9.10 -0.49
N TRP A 32 1.76 9.92 0.37
CA TRP A 32 0.78 9.45 1.35
C TRP A 32 -0.42 8.83 0.63
N GLY A 33 -0.84 7.66 1.10
CA GLY A 33 -1.92 6.91 0.53
C GLY A 33 -2.96 6.50 1.55
N ILE A 34 -4.12 6.12 1.05
CA ILE A 34 -5.12 5.38 1.82
C ILE A 34 -5.18 3.96 1.28
N GLY A 35 -5.38 3.02 2.18
CA GLY A 35 -5.41 1.63 1.80
C GLY A 35 -6.09 0.73 2.82
N CYS A 36 -6.25 -0.50 2.41
CA CYS A 36 -6.92 -1.54 3.18
C CYS A 36 -6.43 -2.91 2.73
N ASP A 37 -6.94 -3.96 3.36
CA ASP A 37 -6.74 -5.33 2.93
C ASP A 37 -7.31 -5.54 1.52
N ALA A 38 -6.44 -5.82 0.56
CA ALA A 38 -6.84 -6.02 -0.84
C ALA A 38 -7.65 -7.31 -1.07
N THR A 39 -7.77 -8.16 -0.06
CA THR A 39 -8.56 -9.40 -0.12
C THR A 39 -9.97 -9.23 0.47
N ASN A 40 -10.26 -8.09 1.08
CA ASN A 40 -11.54 -7.83 1.75
C ASN A 40 -12.39 -6.86 0.92
N PRO A 41 -13.47 -7.34 0.25
CA PRO A 41 -14.27 -6.48 -0.63
C PRO A 41 -14.99 -5.35 0.11
N GLU A 42 -15.41 -5.55 1.36
CA GLU A 42 -16.04 -4.50 2.15
C GLU A 42 -15.07 -3.37 2.49
N ALA A 43 -13.82 -3.72 2.81
CA ALA A 43 -12.78 -2.73 3.07
C ALA A 43 -12.42 -1.94 1.79
N VAL A 44 -12.32 -2.64 0.66
CA VAL A 44 -12.09 -2.00 -0.64
C VAL A 44 -13.23 -1.03 -1.00
N ALA A 45 -14.47 -1.42 -0.76
CA ALA A 45 -15.63 -0.54 -0.98
C ALA A 45 -15.55 0.75 -0.15
N LYS A 46 -15.05 0.67 1.09
CA LYS A 46 -14.82 1.87 1.93
C LYS A 46 -13.80 2.81 1.30
N VAL A 47 -12.72 2.29 0.72
CA VAL A 47 -11.72 3.10 0.02
C VAL A 47 -12.36 3.85 -1.16
N TYR A 48 -13.12 3.17 -1.99
CA TYR A 48 -13.83 3.81 -3.09
C TYR A 48 -14.76 4.92 -2.61
N LYS A 49 -15.47 4.68 -1.51
CA LYS A 49 -16.37 5.66 -0.92
C LYS A 49 -15.63 6.91 -0.44
N ILE A 50 -14.50 6.73 0.26
CA ILE A 50 -13.66 7.85 0.71
C ILE A 50 -13.15 8.65 -0.49
N LYS A 51 -12.69 7.97 -1.52
CA LYS A 51 -12.20 8.58 -2.75
C LYS A 51 -13.31 9.23 -3.58
N LYS A 52 -14.57 8.94 -3.34
CA LYS A 52 -15.69 9.27 -4.22
C LYS A 52 -15.42 8.78 -5.65
N ARG A 53 -14.92 7.56 -5.75
CA ARG A 53 -14.47 6.93 -7.00
C ARG A 53 -15.35 5.75 -7.34
N SER A 54 -15.63 5.56 -8.63
CA SER A 54 -16.36 4.41 -9.13
C SER A 54 -15.54 3.12 -8.99
N GLU A 55 -16.17 2.04 -8.53
CA GLU A 55 -15.56 0.69 -8.50
C GLU A 55 -15.23 0.14 -9.90
N ALA A 56 -15.72 0.78 -10.97
CA ALA A 56 -15.34 0.43 -12.34
C ALA A 56 -13.86 0.70 -12.64
N LYS A 57 -13.19 1.51 -11.81
CA LYS A 57 -11.75 1.82 -11.96
C LYS A 57 -10.97 1.01 -10.93
N SER A 58 -10.11 0.10 -11.40
CA SER A 58 -9.25 -0.71 -10.54
C SER A 58 -8.31 0.14 -9.67
N LEU A 59 -7.82 -0.45 -8.58
CA LEU A 59 -6.87 0.17 -7.66
C LEU A 59 -5.52 -0.54 -7.76
N VAL A 60 -4.44 0.21 -7.52
CA VAL A 60 -3.10 -0.36 -7.43
C VAL A 60 -2.92 -1.03 -6.07
N LEU A 61 -2.25 -2.18 -6.07
CA LEU A 61 -1.91 -2.93 -4.87
C LEU A 61 -0.42 -2.83 -4.57
N LEU A 62 -0.07 -2.91 -3.30
CA LEU A 62 1.30 -3.06 -2.83
C LEU A 62 1.51 -4.48 -2.32
N ALA A 63 2.59 -5.10 -2.76
CA ALA A 63 3.08 -6.38 -2.24
C ALA A 63 4.47 -6.20 -1.65
N CYS A 64 4.89 -7.05 -0.71
CA CYS A 64 6.20 -6.92 -0.08
C CYS A 64 7.33 -7.51 -0.91
N ASP A 65 7.05 -8.48 -1.79
CA ASP A 65 8.02 -9.17 -2.63
C ASP A 65 7.33 -9.92 -3.79
N LEU A 66 8.16 -10.52 -4.66
CA LEU A 66 7.66 -11.32 -5.77
C LEU A 66 6.94 -12.60 -5.32
N ASP A 67 7.31 -13.17 -4.19
CA ASP A 67 6.62 -14.36 -3.66
C ASP A 67 5.16 -14.03 -3.31
N MET A 68 4.91 -12.85 -2.75
CA MET A 68 3.55 -12.41 -2.50
C MET A 68 2.80 -12.14 -3.81
N VAL A 69 3.43 -11.51 -4.79
CA VAL A 69 2.82 -11.33 -6.11
C VAL A 69 2.44 -12.68 -6.71
N ALA A 70 3.31 -13.69 -6.62
CA ALA A 70 3.05 -15.03 -7.15
C ALA A 70 1.82 -15.71 -6.54
N LYS A 71 1.45 -15.37 -5.31
CA LYS A 71 0.22 -15.88 -4.68
C LYS A 71 -1.04 -15.27 -5.26
N HIS A 72 -0.95 -14.05 -5.76
CA HIS A 72 -2.11 -13.23 -6.12
C HIS A 72 -2.26 -13.01 -7.63
N VAL A 73 -1.41 -13.63 -8.43
CA VAL A 73 -1.56 -13.68 -9.90
C VAL A 73 -1.37 -15.12 -10.36
N LYS A 74 -2.11 -15.52 -11.37
CA LYS A 74 -2.03 -16.90 -11.87
C LYS A 74 -0.68 -17.22 -12.49
N GLN A 75 -0.06 -16.23 -13.13
CA GLN A 75 1.26 -16.37 -13.75
C GLN A 75 2.00 -15.03 -13.74
N ILE A 76 3.27 -15.06 -13.34
CA ILE A 76 4.16 -13.92 -13.48
C ILE A 76 4.92 -14.08 -14.79
N PRO A 77 4.73 -13.17 -15.79
CA PRO A 77 5.54 -13.20 -17.00
C PRO A 77 7.04 -13.05 -16.67
N SER A 78 7.90 -13.76 -17.38
CA SER A 78 9.36 -13.69 -17.10
C SER A 78 9.92 -12.28 -17.25
N ILE A 79 9.38 -11.47 -18.16
CA ILE A 79 9.77 -10.06 -18.31
C ILE A 79 9.48 -9.25 -17.01
N ALA A 80 8.41 -9.57 -16.30
CA ALA A 80 8.07 -8.90 -15.06
C ALA A 80 9.09 -9.20 -13.95
N ILE A 81 9.57 -10.44 -13.88
CA ILE A 81 10.62 -10.84 -12.93
C ILE A 81 11.90 -10.05 -13.20
N ASP A 82 12.31 -9.98 -14.48
CA ASP A 82 13.50 -9.23 -14.89
C ASP A 82 13.37 -7.75 -14.56
N LEU A 83 12.21 -7.15 -14.83
CA LEU A 83 11.95 -5.73 -14.54
C LEU A 83 12.03 -5.43 -13.05
N VAL A 84 11.47 -6.29 -12.19
CA VAL A 84 11.52 -6.10 -10.74
C VAL A 84 12.96 -6.24 -10.22
N GLU A 85 13.73 -7.20 -10.73
CA GLU A 85 15.10 -7.43 -10.30
C GLU A 85 16.07 -6.29 -10.67
N VAL A 86 15.85 -5.63 -11.81
CA VAL A 86 16.72 -4.54 -12.28
C VAL A 86 16.16 -3.14 -11.96
N ASN A 87 15.02 -3.07 -11.32
CA ASN A 87 14.34 -1.82 -11.03
C ASN A 87 15.13 -0.98 -10.01
N ASP A 88 15.28 0.31 -10.30
CA ASP A 88 15.95 1.28 -9.43
C ASP A 88 15.02 2.41 -8.95
N SER A 89 13.73 2.29 -9.24
CA SER A 89 12.72 3.29 -8.92
C SER A 89 11.33 2.65 -8.75
N PRO A 90 10.36 3.34 -8.14
CA PRO A 90 9.00 2.83 -7.99
C PRO A 90 8.38 2.47 -9.35
N MET A 91 7.83 1.27 -9.47
CA MET A 91 7.26 0.76 -10.72
C MET A 91 6.03 -0.10 -10.44
N THR A 92 4.94 0.17 -11.14
CA THR A 92 3.73 -0.66 -11.11
C THR A 92 3.71 -1.55 -12.34
N ILE A 93 3.49 -2.84 -12.14
CA ILE A 93 3.32 -3.81 -13.23
C ILE A 93 1.86 -4.25 -13.25
N ILE A 94 1.25 -4.28 -14.44
CA ILE A 94 -0.10 -4.79 -14.63
C ILE A 94 -0.01 -6.26 -15.02
N TYR A 95 -0.53 -7.13 -14.15
CA TYR A 95 -0.57 -8.58 -14.36
C TYR A 95 -1.92 -8.98 -14.93
N PRO A 96 -1.97 -9.93 -15.89
CA PRO A 96 -3.20 -10.22 -16.63
C PRO A 96 -4.29 -10.92 -15.82
N GLU A 97 -3.96 -11.71 -14.81
CA GLU A 97 -4.93 -12.52 -14.09
C GLU A 97 -4.67 -12.52 -12.59
N GLY A 98 -5.39 -11.67 -11.85
CA GLY A 98 -5.39 -11.67 -10.40
C GLY A 98 -6.15 -12.85 -9.82
N GLN A 99 -5.76 -13.30 -8.62
CA GLN A 99 -6.44 -14.35 -7.87
C GLN A 99 -6.34 -14.12 -6.37
N TYR A 100 -7.27 -14.69 -5.62
CA TYR A 100 -7.33 -14.56 -4.16
C TYR A 100 -7.32 -13.10 -3.67
N LEU A 101 -7.98 -12.24 -4.43
CA LEU A 101 -8.17 -10.83 -4.17
C LEU A 101 -9.65 -10.51 -4.11
N ALA A 102 -10.01 -9.38 -3.53
CA ALA A 102 -11.36 -8.88 -3.61
C ALA A 102 -11.74 -8.64 -5.08
N ASP A 103 -12.95 -8.98 -5.47
CA ASP A 103 -13.43 -8.83 -6.86
C ASP A 103 -13.48 -7.36 -7.31
N ASN A 104 -13.56 -6.42 -6.37
CA ASN A 104 -13.61 -4.99 -6.67
C ASN A 104 -12.25 -4.28 -6.71
N VAL A 105 -11.11 -5.00 -6.62
CA VAL A 105 -9.79 -4.42 -6.83
C VAL A 105 -9.21 -4.69 -8.22
N THR A 106 -9.67 -5.73 -8.88
CA THR A 106 -9.21 -6.08 -10.23
C THR A 106 -9.99 -5.31 -11.29
N ALA A 107 -9.37 -5.14 -12.46
CA ALA A 107 -10.07 -4.59 -13.61
C ALA A 107 -11.10 -5.58 -14.13
N GLU A 108 -11.99 -5.12 -15.01
CA GLU A 108 -13.06 -5.93 -15.59
C GLU A 108 -12.52 -7.17 -16.32
N ASP A 109 -11.35 -7.05 -16.94
CA ASP A 109 -10.66 -8.17 -17.63
C ASP A 109 -9.90 -9.10 -16.67
N GLY A 110 -9.96 -8.87 -15.37
CA GLY A 110 -9.25 -9.64 -14.35
C GLY A 110 -7.81 -9.19 -14.08
N SER A 111 -7.32 -8.18 -14.81
CA SER A 111 -5.97 -7.67 -14.60
C SER A 111 -5.86 -6.88 -13.30
N VAL A 112 -4.65 -6.80 -12.76
CA VAL A 112 -4.36 -6.09 -11.53
C VAL A 112 -2.99 -5.44 -11.57
N GLY A 113 -2.91 -4.18 -11.17
CA GLY A 113 -1.64 -3.47 -11.03
C GLY A 113 -1.06 -3.71 -9.65
N ILE A 114 0.16 -4.21 -9.58
CA ILE A 114 0.86 -4.46 -8.31
C ILE A 114 2.23 -3.79 -8.35
N ARG A 115 2.56 -3.11 -7.26
CA ARG A 115 3.86 -2.48 -7.06
C ARG A 115 4.50 -3.06 -5.80
N ILE A 116 5.80 -3.31 -5.86
CA ILE A 116 6.61 -3.61 -4.68
C ILE A 116 7.30 -2.31 -4.28
N PRO A 117 7.08 -1.80 -3.05
CA PRO A 117 7.74 -0.56 -2.63
C PRO A 117 9.25 -0.67 -2.81
N PHE A 118 9.83 0.31 -3.50
CA PHE A 118 11.27 0.31 -3.78
C PHE A 118 12.05 0.72 -2.52
N VAL A 119 12.93 -0.16 -2.07
CA VAL A 119 13.87 0.09 -0.98
C VAL A 119 15.27 -0.15 -1.52
N ASP A 120 16.18 0.81 -1.33
CA ASP A 120 17.54 0.62 -1.81
C ASP A 120 18.29 -0.48 -1.02
N GLU A 121 19.33 -1.03 -1.65
CA GLU A 121 20.06 -2.18 -1.08
C GLU A 121 20.70 -1.84 0.26
N GLU A 122 21.22 -0.63 0.40
CA GLU A 122 21.87 -0.19 1.64
C GLU A 122 20.89 -0.21 2.82
N GLU A 123 19.67 0.30 2.62
CA GLU A 123 18.63 0.27 3.65
C GLU A 123 18.16 -1.14 3.96
N LEU A 124 18.06 -2.00 2.94
CA LEU A 124 17.70 -3.43 3.14
C LEU A 124 18.73 -4.16 3.99
N GLU A 125 20.02 -3.89 3.78
CA GLU A 125 21.10 -4.54 4.53
C GLU A 125 21.22 -4.00 5.96
N GLN A 126 21.10 -2.68 6.15
CA GLN A 126 21.30 -2.03 7.44
C GLN A 126 20.05 -2.05 8.32
N GLY A 127 18.87 -2.10 7.70
CA GLY A 127 17.60 -1.97 8.41
C GLY A 127 17.37 -0.56 8.95
N PRO A 128 16.43 -0.41 9.91
CA PRO A 128 16.13 0.90 10.48
C PRO A 128 17.33 1.49 11.23
N VAL A 129 17.65 2.74 10.95
CA VAL A 129 18.76 3.48 11.58
C VAL A 129 18.20 4.44 12.63
N ALA A 130 18.73 4.38 13.86
CA ALA A 130 18.32 5.24 14.98
C ALA A 130 16.81 5.23 15.25
N GLY A 131 16.16 4.07 15.07
CA GLY A 131 14.72 3.93 15.28
C GLY A 131 13.86 4.52 14.17
N ARG A 132 14.46 4.93 13.06
CA ARG A 132 13.76 5.46 11.88
C ARG A 132 13.90 4.50 10.71
N MET A 133 12.84 4.41 9.92
CA MET A 133 12.87 3.70 8.66
C MET A 133 12.24 4.57 7.56
N SER A 134 12.63 4.33 6.30
CA SER A 134 12.00 5.01 5.19
C SER A 134 10.52 4.59 5.06
N SER A 135 9.73 5.41 4.37
CA SER A 135 8.34 5.07 4.06
C SER A 135 8.24 3.78 3.24
N ALA A 136 9.18 3.56 2.32
CA ALA A 136 9.22 2.32 1.53
C ALA A 136 9.47 1.10 2.40
N MET A 137 10.43 1.17 3.32
CA MET A 137 10.72 0.09 4.26
C MET A 137 9.53 -0.17 5.19
N PHE A 138 8.91 0.90 5.69
CA PHE A 138 7.70 0.79 6.51
C PHE A 138 6.59 0.03 5.77
N CYS A 139 6.32 0.39 4.52
CA CYS A 139 5.33 -0.30 3.70
C CYS A 139 5.66 -1.79 3.54
N ARG A 140 6.90 -2.12 3.22
CA ARG A 140 7.31 -3.51 3.04
C ARG A 140 7.17 -4.32 4.33
N GLU A 141 7.61 -3.77 5.45
CA GLU A 141 7.47 -4.43 6.75
C GLU A 141 6.01 -4.62 7.17
N LEU A 142 5.18 -3.59 6.96
CA LEU A 142 3.75 -3.68 7.24
C LEU A 142 3.10 -4.80 6.43
N ILE A 143 3.32 -4.83 5.13
CA ILE A 143 2.74 -5.82 4.21
C ILE A 143 3.25 -7.21 4.54
N ARG A 144 4.55 -7.35 4.79
CA ARG A 144 5.17 -8.62 5.14
C ARG A 144 4.55 -9.22 6.40
N ARG A 145 4.36 -8.42 7.44
CA ARG A 145 3.76 -8.85 8.71
C ARG A 145 2.27 -9.09 8.60
N PHE A 146 1.58 -8.29 7.80
CA PHE A 146 0.15 -8.49 7.53
C PHE A 146 -0.10 -9.74 6.68
N ARG A 147 0.84 -10.12 5.82
CA ARG A 147 0.81 -11.29 4.94
C ARG A 147 -0.21 -11.21 3.81
N ARG A 148 -0.69 -10.03 3.48
CA ARG A 148 -1.61 -9.80 2.37
C ARG A 148 -1.25 -8.50 1.67
N PRO A 149 -1.54 -8.39 0.35
CA PRO A 149 -1.38 -7.13 -0.34
C PRO A 149 -2.30 -6.05 0.23
N LEU A 150 -1.84 -4.81 0.17
CA LEU A 150 -2.64 -3.65 0.54
C LEU A 150 -3.08 -2.89 -0.70
N VAL A 151 -4.30 -2.36 -0.67
CA VAL A 151 -4.70 -1.31 -1.60
C VAL A 151 -3.86 -0.06 -1.33
N SER A 152 -3.39 0.60 -2.38
CA SER A 152 -2.67 1.86 -2.30
C SER A 152 -3.24 2.83 -3.34
N THR A 153 -3.87 3.88 -2.87
CA THR A 153 -4.34 4.97 -3.70
C THR A 153 -4.02 6.30 -3.02
N SER A 154 -3.81 7.36 -3.79
CA SER A 154 -3.45 8.67 -3.25
C SER A 154 -4.48 9.16 -2.22
N ALA A 155 -4.01 9.85 -1.17
CA ALA A 155 -4.84 10.32 -0.06
C ALA A 155 -5.59 11.61 -0.43
N ASN A 156 -6.44 11.53 -1.46
CA ASN A 156 -7.26 12.64 -1.97
C ASN A 156 -8.61 12.14 -2.47
N ILE A 157 -9.55 13.06 -2.59
CA ILE A 157 -10.79 12.79 -3.33
C ILE A 157 -10.42 12.69 -4.82
N SER A 158 -11.00 11.73 -5.53
CA SER A 158 -10.73 11.52 -6.96
C SER A 158 -10.99 12.78 -7.75
N GLY A 159 -10.04 13.15 -8.62
CA GLY A 159 -10.11 14.37 -9.42
C GLY A 159 -9.49 15.60 -8.76
N GLU A 160 -9.23 15.57 -7.46
CA GLU A 160 -8.50 16.61 -6.75
C GLU A 160 -6.99 16.36 -6.80
N PRO A 161 -6.13 17.37 -6.61
CA PRO A 161 -4.68 17.17 -6.61
C PRO A 161 -4.22 16.18 -5.54
N SER A 162 -3.23 15.36 -5.87
CA SER A 162 -2.60 14.47 -4.90
C SER A 162 -1.80 15.30 -3.88
N PRO A 163 -1.87 14.98 -2.56
CA PRO A 163 -1.13 15.71 -1.56
C PRO A 163 0.38 15.43 -1.71
N GLU A 164 1.19 16.47 -1.64
CA GLU A 164 2.66 16.35 -1.68
C GLU A 164 3.23 16.01 -0.30
N SER A 165 2.50 16.35 0.77
CA SER A 165 2.91 16.07 2.16
C SER A 165 1.68 15.70 3.00
N PHE A 166 1.93 15.24 4.22
CA PHE A 166 0.86 14.94 5.18
C PHE A 166 -0.04 16.15 5.45
N ASP A 167 0.55 17.33 5.56
CA ASP A 167 -0.20 18.55 5.90
C ASP A 167 -1.13 19.00 4.76
N ASP A 168 -0.88 18.55 3.53
CA ASP A 168 -1.72 18.85 2.36
C ASP A 168 -2.95 17.94 2.24
N ILE A 169 -3.03 16.89 3.08
CA ILE A 169 -4.16 15.95 3.04
C ILE A 169 -5.42 16.65 3.56
N ALA A 170 -6.49 16.62 2.76
CA ALA A 170 -7.76 17.24 3.14
C ALA A 170 -8.28 16.61 4.46
N PRO A 171 -8.81 17.42 5.39
CA PRO A 171 -9.43 16.91 6.61
C PRO A 171 -10.52 15.87 6.37
N GLU A 172 -11.29 16.01 5.29
CA GLU A 172 -12.33 15.05 4.90
C GLU A 172 -11.75 13.63 4.72
N VAL A 173 -10.56 13.51 4.13
CA VAL A 173 -9.89 12.23 3.95
C VAL A 173 -9.32 11.73 5.27
N ARG A 174 -8.64 12.57 6.03
CA ARG A 174 -8.06 12.19 7.33
C ARG A 174 -9.11 11.69 8.32
N ASP A 175 -10.26 12.34 8.33
CA ASP A 175 -11.35 12.03 9.26
C ASP A 175 -12.13 10.78 8.84
N ALA A 176 -12.06 10.39 7.57
CA ALA A 176 -12.79 9.25 7.03
C ALA A 176 -12.07 7.91 7.22
N VAL A 177 -10.77 7.91 7.47
CA VAL A 177 -10.00 6.67 7.70
C VAL A 177 -10.10 6.21 9.15
N ASP A 178 -9.84 4.93 9.39
CA ASP A 178 -9.93 4.32 10.72
C ASP A 178 -8.64 4.44 11.52
N TYR A 179 -7.51 4.65 10.86
CA TYR A 179 -6.21 4.82 11.50
C TYR A 179 -5.30 5.69 10.64
N VAL A 180 -4.60 6.60 11.30
CA VAL A 180 -3.61 7.48 10.66
C VAL A 180 -2.23 7.10 11.18
N VAL A 181 -1.35 6.65 10.28
CA VAL A 181 0.05 6.39 10.64
C VAL A 181 0.73 7.73 10.97
N PRO A 182 1.43 7.82 12.12
CA PRO A 182 2.11 9.06 12.49
C PRO A 182 3.14 9.51 11.45
N LYS A 183 3.14 10.80 11.15
CA LYS A 183 4.03 11.37 10.12
C LYS A 183 5.53 11.38 10.48
N ALA A 184 5.87 11.03 11.70
CA ALA A 184 7.26 10.99 12.19
C ALA A 184 7.99 9.66 11.88
N ILE A 185 7.38 8.78 11.10
CA ILE A 185 8.02 7.54 10.63
C ILE A 185 9.03 7.84 9.52
#